data_3c51c09dd174528679a56155b724ff93
#
_entry.id   3c51c09dd174528679a56155b724ff93
#
_cell.length_a   1.000
_cell.length_b   1.000
_cell.length_c   1.000
_cell.angle_alpha   90.00
_cell.angle_beta   90.00
_cell.angle_gamma   90.00
#
_symmetry.space_group_name_H-M   'P 1'
#
loop_
_entity.id
_entity.type
_entity.pdbx_description
1 polymer ?
#
loop_
_entity_poly.entity_id
_entity_poly.type
_entity_poly.pdbx_seq_one_letter_code
_entity_poly.pdbx_strand_id
1 'polypeptide(L)'
;MDDIIQLIHRHFEDDDLAQQRPVEFIRCVWCRFESISRTEWRDAGVQGLKPELLAVMPMVNYCGEIIARYHGVRYSVYRTYRRIDTDEIELYLSREVGV
;
A
#
# COMPACT_ATOMS: atom_id res chain seq x y z
N MET A 1 -18.78 0.37 1.51
CA MET A 1 -18.75 0.68 0.07
C MET A 1 -17.41 0.24 -0.49
N ASP A 2 -17.43 -0.53 -1.56
CA ASP A 2 -16.20 -1.04 -2.16
C ASP A 2 -15.62 -0.02 -3.11
N ASP A 3 -14.29 -0.01 -3.17
CA ASP A 3 -13.54 0.88 -4.03
C ASP A 3 -12.42 0.09 -4.71
N ILE A 4 -11.72 0.72 -5.62
CA ILE A 4 -10.63 0.07 -6.35
C ILE A 4 -9.34 0.81 -6.05
N ILE A 5 -8.32 0.06 -5.68
CA ILE A 5 -6.99 0.59 -5.46
C ILE A 5 -6.01 -0.14 -6.37
N GLN A 6 -4.98 0.55 -6.80
CA GLN A 6 -3.90 -0.05 -7.58
C GLN A 6 -2.76 -0.45 -6.65
N LEU A 7 -2.36 -1.71 -6.71
CA LEU A 7 -1.20 -2.22 -5.99
C LEU A 7 -0.06 -2.35 -6.99
N ILE A 8 1.09 -1.79 -6.64
CA ILE A 8 2.21 -1.66 -7.55
C ILE A 8 3.38 -2.47 -7.01
N HIS A 9 3.82 -3.44 -7.79
CA HIS A 9 5.02 -4.20 -7.50
C HIS A 9 6.17 -3.67 -8.35
N ARG A 10 7.25 -3.25 -7.70
CA ARG A 10 8.43 -2.74 -8.39
C ARG A 10 9.56 -3.75 -8.25
N HIS A 11 10.20 -4.06 -9.38
CA HIS A 11 11.44 -4.82 -9.35
C HIS A 11 12.41 -4.19 -10.34
N PHE A 12 13.66 -4.62 -10.28
CA PHE A 12 14.71 -4.09 -11.15
C PHE A 12 15.14 -5.16 -12.14
N GLU A 13 15.28 -4.77 -13.39
CA GLU A 13 15.77 -5.64 -14.45
C GLU A 13 17.05 -5.05 -15.03
N ASP A 14 17.97 -5.95 -15.46
CA ASP A 14 19.18 -5.54 -16.15
C ASP A 14 18.84 -5.23 -17.60
N ASP A 15 19.39 -4.12 -18.10
CA ASP A 15 19.28 -3.78 -19.50
C ASP A 15 20.52 -4.28 -20.28
N ASP A 16 20.58 -3.99 -21.58
CA ASP A 16 21.69 -4.43 -22.44
C ASP A 16 23.04 -3.84 -22.05
N LEU A 17 23.03 -2.77 -21.24
CA LEU A 17 24.24 -2.11 -20.77
C LEU A 17 24.59 -2.52 -19.35
N ALA A 18 24.00 -3.60 -18.83
CA ALA A 18 24.16 -4.09 -17.46
C ALA A 18 23.74 -3.05 -16.41
N GLN A 19 22.87 -2.13 -16.77
CA GLN A 19 22.29 -1.15 -15.85
C GLN A 19 20.94 -1.66 -15.37
N GLN A 20 20.64 -1.45 -14.08
CA GLN A 20 19.36 -1.83 -13.53
C GLN A 20 18.34 -0.72 -13.76
N ARG A 21 17.18 -1.09 -14.25
CA ARG A 21 16.05 -0.16 -14.40
C ARG A 21 14.85 -0.68 -13.64
N PRO A 22 14.05 0.21 -13.04
CA PRO A 22 12.84 -0.22 -12.34
C PRO A 22 11.75 -0.59 -13.35
N VAL A 23 11.05 -1.70 -13.04
CA VAL A 23 9.87 -2.12 -13.78
C VAL A 23 8.73 -2.25 -12.78
N GLU A 24 7.58 -1.68 -13.10
CA GLU A 24 6.42 -1.70 -12.22
C GLU A 24 5.31 -2.54 -12.83
N PHE A 25 4.73 -3.43 -12.02
CA PHE A 25 3.52 -4.17 -12.36
C PHE A 25 2.38 -3.64 -11.52
N ILE A 26 1.28 -3.28 -12.16
CA ILE A 26 0.14 -2.66 -11.51
C ILE A 26 -1.02 -3.64 -11.56
N ARG A 27 -1.62 -3.90 -10.39
CA ARG A 27 -2.83 -4.69 -10.27
C ARG A 27 -3.93 -3.84 -9.65
N CYS A 28 -5.12 -3.89 -10.23
CA CYS A 28 -6.27 -3.21 -9.66
C CYS A 28 -7.06 -4.21 -8.83
N VAL A 29 -7.29 -3.90 -7.57
CA VAL A 29 -8.00 -4.80 -6.65
C VAL A 29 -9.10 -4.05 -5.93
N TRP A 30 -10.13 -4.80 -5.52
CA TRP A 30 -11.21 -4.26 -4.71
C TRP A 30 -10.74 -4.11 -3.27
N CYS A 31 -11.15 -3.02 -2.66
CA CYS A 31 -10.90 -2.77 -1.23
C CYS A 31 -12.02 -1.90 -0.68
N ARG A 32 -12.05 -1.74 0.63
CA ARG A 32 -12.82 -0.69 1.27
C ARG A 32 -11.89 0.14 2.12
N PHE A 33 -12.24 1.39 2.36
CA PHE A 33 -11.45 2.27 3.20
C PHE A 33 -12.14 2.41 4.55
N GLU A 34 -11.35 2.40 5.62
CA GLU A 34 -11.81 2.59 6.98
C GLU A 34 -11.06 3.73 7.64
N SER A 35 -11.61 4.23 8.73
CA SER A 35 -11.00 5.32 9.48
C SER A 35 -9.74 4.83 10.19
N ILE A 36 -8.74 5.70 10.27
CA ILE A 36 -7.50 5.42 10.98
C ILE A 36 -7.71 5.80 12.44
N SER A 37 -7.33 4.91 13.37
CA SER A 37 -7.50 5.15 14.79
C SER A 37 -6.52 6.20 15.30
N ARG A 38 -6.87 6.82 16.43
CA ARG A 38 -5.96 7.79 17.06
C ARG A 38 -4.67 7.14 17.52
N THR A 39 -4.75 5.89 17.97
CA THR A 39 -3.55 5.15 18.39
C THR A 39 -2.61 4.95 17.21
N GLU A 40 -3.15 4.57 16.06
CA GLU A 40 -2.33 4.42 14.85
C GLU A 40 -1.69 5.75 14.45
N TRP A 41 -2.45 6.84 14.51
CA TRP A 41 -1.94 8.18 14.23
C TRP A 41 -0.75 8.52 15.09
N ARG A 42 -0.88 8.27 16.41
CA ARG A 42 0.17 8.58 17.36
C ARG A 42 1.40 7.71 17.16
N ASP A 43 1.20 6.41 17.01
CA ASP A 43 2.31 5.46 16.88
C ASP A 43 3.10 5.70 15.59
N ALA A 44 2.42 5.96 14.49
CA ALA A 44 3.07 6.28 13.23
C ALA A 44 3.80 7.62 13.32
N GLY A 45 3.22 8.61 14.00
CA GLY A 45 3.81 9.92 14.19
C GLY A 45 5.13 9.87 14.94
N VAL A 46 5.25 8.97 15.91
CA VAL A 46 6.51 8.77 16.64
C VAL A 46 7.62 8.34 15.70
N GLN A 47 7.28 7.61 14.64
CA GLN A 47 8.24 7.16 13.63
C GLN A 47 8.38 8.14 12.47
N GLY A 48 7.76 9.32 12.56
CA GLY A 48 7.79 10.30 11.49
C GLY A 48 6.87 10.01 10.33
N LEU A 49 5.94 9.07 10.50
CA LEU A 49 4.98 8.70 9.45
C LEU A 49 3.68 9.45 9.62
N LYS A 50 2.97 9.65 8.51
CA LYS A 50 1.70 10.36 8.50
C LYS A 50 0.66 9.49 7.80
N PRO A 51 -0.12 8.70 8.57
CA PRO A 51 -1.13 7.85 7.97
C PRO A 51 -2.18 8.68 7.22
N GLU A 52 -2.55 8.26 6.02
CA GLU A 52 -3.56 8.95 5.25
C GLU A 52 -4.75 8.06 4.93
N LEU A 53 -4.52 6.79 4.64
CA LEU A 53 -5.57 5.86 4.26
C LEU A 53 -5.37 4.53 4.94
N LEU A 54 -6.46 3.89 5.29
CA LEU A 54 -6.50 2.50 5.73
C LEU A 54 -7.34 1.73 4.72
N ALA A 55 -6.70 0.90 3.91
CA ALA A 55 -7.37 0.05 2.94
C ALA A 55 -7.51 -1.35 3.50
N VAL A 56 -8.70 -1.92 3.40
CA VAL A 56 -8.99 -3.28 3.87
C VAL A 56 -9.49 -4.09 2.69
N MET A 57 -8.89 -5.26 2.50
CA MET A 57 -9.21 -6.11 1.36
C MET A 57 -9.07 -7.58 1.74
N PRO A 58 -9.68 -8.51 0.98
CA PRO A 58 -9.42 -9.93 1.18
C PRO A 58 -7.92 -10.22 1.06
N MET A 59 -7.42 -11.11 1.92
CA MET A 59 -5.98 -11.42 1.93
C MET A 59 -5.48 -11.91 0.60
N VAL A 60 -6.32 -12.60 -0.18
CA VAL A 60 -5.93 -13.12 -1.48
C VAL A 60 -5.63 -12.02 -2.49
N ASN A 61 -6.09 -10.79 -2.23
CA ASN A 61 -5.85 -9.66 -3.13
C ASN A 61 -4.50 -9.00 -2.91
N TYR A 62 -3.82 -9.31 -1.81
CA TYR A 62 -2.56 -8.65 -1.48
C TYR A 62 -1.40 -9.63 -1.65
N CYS A 63 -0.38 -9.21 -2.39
CA CYS A 63 0.79 -10.03 -2.68
C CYS A 63 2.09 -9.42 -2.16
N GLY A 64 2.02 -8.57 -1.14
CA GLY A 64 3.21 -7.99 -0.55
C GLY A 64 3.69 -6.70 -1.19
N GLU A 65 2.87 -6.07 -2.01
CA GLU A 65 3.25 -4.81 -2.65
C GLU A 65 3.47 -3.72 -1.59
N ILE A 66 4.49 -2.91 -1.79
CA ILE A 66 4.83 -1.82 -0.86
C ILE A 66 4.41 -0.45 -1.38
N ILE A 67 3.83 -0.38 -2.57
CA ILE A 67 3.35 0.86 -3.19
C ILE A 67 1.91 0.66 -3.60
N ALA A 68 1.08 1.67 -3.35
CA ALA A 68 -0.30 1.69 -3.81
C ALA A 68 -0.57 3.03 -4.49
N ARG A 69 -1.57 3.05 -5.38
CA ARG A 69 -2.02 4.29 -6.01
C ARG A 69 -3.54 4.35 -5.96
N TYR A 70 -4.06 5.47 -5.52
CA TYR A 70 -5.49 5.71 -5.43
C TYR A 70 -5.81 7.11 -5.91
N HIS A 71 -6.68 7.22 -6.89
CA HIS A 71 -7.06 8.50 -7.52
C HIS A 71 -5.82 9.29 -7.98
N GLY A 72 -4.85 8.59 -8.57
CA GLY A 72 -3.65 9.21 -9.10
C GLY A 72 -2.58 9.57 -8.08
N VAL A 73 -2.84 9.36 -6.79
CA VAL A 73 -1.89 9.67 -5.73
C VAL A 73 -1.18 8.39 -5.29
N ARG A 74 0.13 8.43 -5.19
CA ARG A 74 0.93 7.28 -4.77
C ARG A 74 1.11 7.30 -3.26
N TYR A 75 1.05 6.10 -2.70
CA TYR A 75 1.20 5.88 -1.25
C TYR A 75 2.18 4.76 -1.01
N SER A 76 2.87 4.83 0.13
CA SER A 76 3.69 3.73 0.63
C SER A 76 2.87 2.92 1.61
N VAL A 77 2.93 1.59 1.48
CA VAL A 77 2.36 0.67 2.47
C VAL A 77 3.40 0.53 3.57
N TYR A 78 3.20 1.23 4.68
CA TYR A 78 4.20 1.22 5.75
C TYR A 78 3.91 0.16 6.81
N ARG A 79 2.68 -0.38 6.87
CA ARG A 79 2.32 -1.41 7.83
C ARG A 79 1.14 -2.20 7.29
N THR A 80 1.11 -3.49 7.60
CA THR A 80 -0.02 -4.36 7.31
C THR A 80 -0.45 -5.06 8.58
N TYR A 81 -1.73 -5.44 8.65
CA TYR A 81 -2.25 -6.23 9.75
C TYR A 81 -3.29 -7.22 9.21
N ARG A 82 -3.15 -8.48 9.59
CA ARG A 82 -4.05 -9.55 9.13
C ARG A 82 -5.18 -9.72 10.12
N ARG A 83 -6.40 -9.68 9.60
CA ARG A 83 -7.60 -10.01 10.38
C ARG A 83 -7.91 -11.47 10.16
N ILE A 84 -7.54 -12.31 11.12
CA ILE A 84 -7.65 -13.77 10.96
C ILE A 84 -9.11 -14.19 10.89
N ASP A 85 -9.99 -13.56 11.67
CA ASP A 85 -11.39 -13.93 11.76
C ASP A 85 -12.18 -13.64 10.48
N THR A 86 -11.77 -12.66 9.68
CA THR A 86 -12.47 -12.27 8.46
C THR A 86 -11.67 -12.55 7.19
N ASP A 87 -10.47 -13.10 7.31
CA ASP A 87 -9.57 -13.37 6.18
C ASP A 87 -9.25 -12.11 5.38
N GLU A 88 -9.15 -10.99 6.07
CA GLU A 88 -8.84 -9.69 5.46
C GLU A 88 -7.48 -9.19 5.90
N ILE A 89 -6.91 -8.28 5.11
CA ILE A 89 -5.67 -7.60 5.46
C ILE A 89 -5.90 -6.09 5.45
N GLU A 90 -5.34 -5.42 6.45
CA GLU A 90 -5.31 -3.96 6.53
C GLU A 90 -4.00 -3.45 5.96
N LEU A 91 -4.08 -2.48 5.07
CA LEU A 91 -2.91 -1.79 4.53
C LEU A 91 -2.94 -0.36 5.03
N TYR A 92 -1.94 0.01 5.81
CA TYR A 92 -1.79 1.37 6.30
C TYR A 92 -0.92 2.14 5.34
N LEU A 93 -1.47 3.22 4.79
CA LEU A 93 -0.87 3.95 3.68
C LEU A 93 -0.50 5.36 4.13
N SER A 94 0.74 5.76 3.82
CA SER A 94 1.16 7.14 3.95
C SER A 94 1.51 7.66 2.56
N ARG A 95 1.33 8.97 2.35
CA ARG A 95 1.65 9.54 1.05
C ARG A 95 3.14 9.35 0.78
N GLU A 96 3.45 8.86 -0.41
CA GLU A 96 4.83 8.75 -0.83
C GLU A 96 5.42 10.15 -0.92
N VAL A 97 6.49 10.39 -0.13
CA VAL A 97 7.21 11.66 -0.21
C VAL A 97 8.01 11.59 -1.49
N GLY A 98 7.40 12.06 -2.54
CA GLY A 98 7.98 11.97 -3.86
C GLY A 98 9.13 12.92 -4.03
N VAL A 99 10.00 12.50 -4.83
CA VAL A 99 11.06 13.30 -5.36
C VAL A 99 10.71 13.59 -6.80
#